data_c2960ef51f45ac6abf752cbd842dcb36
#
_entry.id   c2960ef51f45ac6abf752cbd842dcb36
#
_cell.length_a   1.000
_cell.length_b   1.000
_cell.length_c   1.000
_cell.angle_alpha   90.00
_cell.angle_beta   90.00
_cell.angle_gamma   90.00
#
_symmetry.space_group_name_H-M   'P 1'
#
loop_
_entity.id
_entity.type
_entity.pdbx_description
1 polymer ?
#
loop_
_entity_poly.entity_id
_entity_poly.type
_entity_poly.pdbx_seq_one_letter_code
_entity_poly.pdbx_strand_id
1 'polypeptide(L)'
;MGMSQQAGHCKKPVSPMNTRAALEVVRNIAWTIVLLTSTAVTGASGINRVFANLGDSAVMTCPNVTKLTMVTWKISPKTGGWCSLAHLKGHRKERTNCSDRINWRSRPEWDQALEIRQVGMADEGNYTCEVVNFDGNFHHHYHLTVLVSPRMALYCDDHGNPVCEAETVKPAAEIWWVPESNSTPRADSHDNGTVTVVSRFTAHSTSGENPTCIVSHATLNETKSIACFP
;
A
#
# COMPACT_ATOMS: atom_id res chain seq x y z
N MET A 1 38.08 81.56 18.51
CA MET A 1 39.05 80.61 19.05
C MET A 1 38.26 79.49 19.66
N GLY A 2 38.28 78.32 19.09
CA GLY A 2 37.57 77.15 19.60
C GLY A 2 37.72 75.98 18.60
N MET A 3 38.73 75.14 18.82
CA MET A 3 39.06 74.00 17.97
C MET A 3 38.12 72.82 18.26
N SER A 4 37.45 72.35 17.24
CA SER A 4 36.65 71.12 17.26
C SER A 4 37.58 69.93 17.02
N GLN A 5 37.64 69.00 17.97
CA GLN A 5 38.28 67.67 17.78
C GLN A 5 37.29 66.70 17.22
N GLN A 6 37.57 66.17 16.04
CA GLN A 6 36.89 64.98 15.47
C GLN A 6 37.53 63.71 16.02
N ALA A 7 36.70 62.86 16.67
CA ALA A 7 37.08 61.50 17.07
C ALA A 7 36.95 60.53 15.90
N GLY A 8 38.09 60.07 15.41
CA GLY A 8 38.14 59.01 14.35
C GLY A 8 37.76 57.67 14.89
N HIS A 9 36.69 57.07 14.31
CA HIS A 9 36.27 55.70 14.60
C HIS A 9 37.16 54.73 13.80
N CYS A 10 38.05 54.02 14.50
CA CYS A 10 38.89 52.99 13.93
C CYS A 10 38.07 51.68 13.77
N LYS A 11 37.65 51.36 12.55
CA LYS A 11 37.07 50.02 12.21
C LYS A 11 38.20 49.02 12.15
N LYS A 12 38.17 48.00 13.04
CA LYS A 12 39.05 46.84 12.95
C LYS A 12 38.68 46.03 11.71
N PRO A 13 39.65 45.52 10.90
CA PRO A 13 39.38 44.65 9.77
C PRO A 13 38.94 43.30 10.30
N VAL A 14 37.79 42.80 9.76
CA VAL A 14 37.34 41.43 9.97
C VAL A 14 38.23 40.50 9.17
N SER A 15 38.94 39.64 9.87
CA SER A 15 39.82 38.62 9.28
C SER A 15 39.00 37.63 8.39
N PRO A 16 39.39 37.30 7.16
CA PRO A 16 38.66 36.32 6.37
C PRO A 16 38.74 34.95 7.02
N MET A 17 37.58 34.36 7.31
CA MET A 17 37.45 33.04 7.87
C MET A 17 38.11 32.02 6.91
N ASN A 18 39.05 31.23 7.43
CA ASN A 18 39.81 30.28 6.66
C ASN A 18 38.88 29.22 6.04
N THR A 19 38.71 29.25 4.74
CA THR A 19 37.80 28.36 3.98
C THR A 19 38.07 26.86 4.22
N ARG A 20 39.30 26.49 4.60
CA ARG A 20 39.62 25.12 5.00
C ARG A 20 38.99 24.69 6.30
N ALA A 21 38.95 25.55 7.30
CA ALA A 21 38.30 25.27 8.60
C ALA A 21 36.77 25.15 8.44
N ALA A 22 36.15 25.98 7.59
CA ALA A 22 34.73 25.89 7.29
C ALA A 22 34.35 24.57 6.57
N LEU A 23 35.19 24.12 5.63
CA LEU A 23 34.99 22.84 4.93
C LEU A 23 35.14 21.64 5.86
N GLU A 24 36.07 21.66 6.82
CA GLU A 24 36.21 20.58 7.81
C GLU A 24 35.03 20.50 8.77
N VAL A 25 34.50 21.64 9.21
CA VAL A 25 33.32 21.67 10.05
C VAL A 25 32.09 21.12 9.33
N VAL A 26 31.86 21.52 8.06
CA VAL A 26 30.75 21.01 7.24
C VAL A 26 30.92 19.49 6.97
N ARG A 27 32.15 19.04 6.71
CA ARG A 27 32.43 17.61 6.51
C ARG A 27 32.17 16.79 7.79
N ASN A 28 32.59 17.29 8.94
CA ASN A 28 32.36 16.62 10.22
C ASN A 28 30.87 16.62 10.61
N ILE A 29 30.13 17.69 10.34
CA ILE A 29 28.67 17.75 10.54
C ILE A 29 27.96 16.77 9.59
N ALA A 30 28.38 16.68 8.33
CA ALA A 30 27.83 15.72 7.38
C ALA A 30 28.07 14.26 7.82
N TRP A 31 29.27 13.93 8.32
CA TRP A 31 29.59 12.61 8.84
C TRP A 31 28.82 12.28 10.14
N THR A 32 28.62 13.25 11.05
CA THR A 32 27.81 13.04 12.26
C THR A 32 26.33 12.85 11.95
N ILE A 33 25.80 13.56 10.93
CA ILE A 33 24.42 13.36 10.47
C ILE A 33 24.26 11.97 9.83
N VAL A 34 25.21 11.54 9.00
CA VAL A 34 25.18 10.19 8.39
C VAL A 34 25.29 9.08 9.45
N LEU A 35 26.10 9.29 10.51
CA LEU A 35 26.21 8.32 11.61
C LEU A 35 24.96 8.31 12.50
N LEU A 36 24.26 9.43 12.66
CA LEU A 36 23.03 9.51 13.45
C LEU A 36 21.80 8.97 12.70
N THR A 37 21.82 8.92 11.36
CA THR A 37 20.74 8.31 10.58
C THR A 37 20.90 6.80 10.41
N SER A 38 22.05 6.23 10.78
CA SER A 38 22.31 4.78 10.68
C SER A 38 21.96 3.98 11.95
N THR A 39 21.44 4.60 13.00
CA THR A 39 21.02 3.89 14.21
C THR A 39 19.52 4.04 14.43
N ALA A 40 18.72 3.22 13.82
CA ALA A 40 17.47 2.67 14.32
C ALA A 40 16.73 1.92 13.21
N VAL A 41 17.32 0.90 12.66
CA VAL A 41 16.51 -0.24 12.23
C VAL A 41 16.36 -1.14 13.46
N THR A 42 15.73 -0.64 14.50
CA THR A 42 15.03 -1.50 15.43
C THR A 42 13.91 -2.13 14.61
N GLY A 43 13.97 -3.42 14.40
CA GLY A 43 12.93 -4.18 13.75
C GLY A 43 11.59 -3.94 14.44
N ALA A 44 10.89 -2.90 14.05
CA ALA A 44 9.47 -2.85 14.25
C ALA A 44 8.96 -4.07 13.51
N SER A 45 8.37 -5.01 14.23
CA SER A 45 7.61 -6.13 13.72
C SER A 45 6.41 -5.54 12.95
N GLY A 46 6.69 -5.00 11.77
CA GLY A 46 5.71 -4.38 10.90
C GLY A 46 4.77 -5.45 10.37
N ILE A 47 3.48 -5.16 10.35
CA ILE A 47 2.51 -6.00 9.66
C ILE A 47 2.76 -5.86 8.16
N ASN A 48 3.12 -6.96 7.50
CA ASN A 48 3.26 -7.01 6.06
C ASN A 48 1.86 -6.99 5.42
N ARG A 49 1.64 -6.11 4.45
CA ARG A 49 0.38 -6.06 3.71
C ARG A 49 0.48 -6.92 2.46
N VAL A 50 -0.48 -7.81 2.30
CA VAL A 50 -0.64 -8.66 1.11
C VAL A 50 -1.96 -8.29 0.45
N PHE A 51 -1.92 -8.07 -0.85
CA PHE A 51 -3.11 -7.82 -1.67
C PHE A 51 -3.30 -8.98 -2.63
N ALA A 52 -4.52 -9.45 -2.77
CA ALA A 52 -4.87 -10.48 -3.72
C ALA A 52 -6.21 -10.15 -4.37
N ASN A 53 -6.34 -10.37 -5.67
CA ASN A 53 -7.62 -10.23 -6.33
C ASN A 53 -8.57 -11.37 -5.93
N LEU A 54 -9.85 -11.08 -5.89
CA LEU A 54 -10.89 -12.08 -5.67
C LEU A 54 -10.74 -13.22 -6.69
N GLY A 55 -10.65 -14.45 -6.22
CA GLY A 55 -10.48 -15.64 -7.04
C GLY A 55 -9.04 -16.05 -7.35
N ASP A 56 -8.07 -15.16 -7.17
CA ASP A 56 -6.64 -15.47 -7.34
C ASP A 56 -6.09 -16.30 -6.19
N SER A 57 -4.80 -16.64 -6.25
CA SER A 57 -4.09 -17.26 -5.13
C SER A 57 -3.23 -16.24 -4.41
N ALA A 58 -3.16 -16.33 -3.08
CA ALA A 58 -2.25 -15.56 -2.24
C ALA A 58 -1.20 -16.46 -1.61
N VAL A 59 0.05 -15.97 -1.56
CA VAL A 59 1.16 -16.67 -0.93
C VAL A 59 1.81 -15.75 0.12
N MET A 60 2.02 -16.29 1.32
CA MET A 60 2.69 -15.60 2.41
C MET A 60 3.87 -16.46 2.87
N THR A 61 5.02 -15.82 3.12
CA THR A 61 6.26 -16.52 3.46
C THR A 61 6.54 -16.46 4.97
N CYS A 62 7.21 -17.46 5.49
CA CYS A 62 7.72 -17.47 6.86
C CYS A 62 9.14 -16.91 6.93
N PRO A 63 9.65 -16.54 8.13
CA PRO A 63 11.05 -16.30 8.35
C PRO A 63 11.90 -17.49 7.90
N ASN A 64 12.96 -17.19 7.14
CA ASN A 64 13.90 -18.25 6.75
C ASN A 64 14.81 -18.58 7.93
N VAL A 65 14.68 -19.80 8.46
CA VAL A 65 15.49 -20.28 9.57
C VAL A 65 16.18 -21.58 9.24
N THR A 66 17.41 -21.73 9.72
CA THR A 66 18.14 -23.00 9.65
C THR A 66 17.70 -23.95 10.75
N LYS A 67 17.74 -25.25 10.51
CA LYS A 67 17.40 -26.29 11.51
C LYS A 67 16.00 -26.11 12.10
N LEU A 68 14.98 -25.96 11.22
CA LEU A 68 13.58 -25.87 11.59
C LEU A 68 13.19 -26.99 12.57
N THR A 69 12.57 -26.63 13.71
CA THR A 69 11.98 -27.56 14.67
C THR A 69 10.46 -27.61 14.50
N MET A 70 9.81 -26.44 14.42
CA MET A 70 8.37 -26.33 14.27
C MET A 70 8.03 -25.08 13.45
N VAL A 71 6.97 -25.18 12.67
CA VAL A 71 6.34 -24.01 12.03
C VAL A 71 4.83 -24.08 12.19
N THR A 72 4.22 -22.93 12.46
CA THR A 72 2.77 -22.80 12.64
C THR A 72 2.25 -21.56 11.93
N TRP A 73 1.25 -21.73 11.09
CA TRP A 73 0.42 -20.65 10.61
C TRP A 73 -0.82 -20.51 11.48
N LYS A 74 -1.02 -19.33 12.05
CA LYS A 74 -2.24 -18.92 12.76
C LYS A 74 -3.01 -17.94 11.88
N ILE A 75 -4.24 -18.25 11.59
CA ILE A 75 -5.08 -17.56 10.61
C ILE A 75 -6.33 -17.05 11.32
N SER A 76 -6.51 -15.74 11.31
CA SER A 76 -7.64 -15.04 11.92
C SER A 76 -8.29 -14.15 10.85
N PRO A 77 -9.20 -14.71 10.05
CA PRO A 77 -9.92 -13.95 9.05
C PRO A 77 -10.87 -12.96 9.73
N LYS A 78 -11.24 -11.90 9.02
CA LYS A 78 -12.17 -10.87 9.49
C LYS A 78 -13.57 -11.41 9.72
N THR A 79 -13.98 -12.39 8.93
CA THR A 79 -15.24 -13.11 9.03
C THR A 79 -14.97 -14.60 9.10
N GLY A 80 -15.63 -15.29 10.03
CA GLY A 80 -15.43 -16.72 10.25
C GLY A 80 -14.57 -17.03 11.47
N GLY A 81 -14.29 -18.31 11.68
CA GLY A 81 -13.50 -18.79 12.80
C GLY A 81 -11.98 -18.79 12.50
N TRP A 82 -11.18 -18.79 13.55
CA TRP A 82 -9.74 -19.00 13.42
C TRP A 82 -9.41 -20.40 12.87
N CYS A 83 -8.29 -20.51 12.19
CA CYS A 83 -7.76 -21.80 11.76
C CYS A 83 -6.24 -21.86 11.89
N SER A 84 -5.66 -23.03 11.90
CA SER A 84 -4.21 -23.21 11.96
C SER A 84 -3.69 -24.38 11.17
N LEU A 85 -2.47 -24.22 10.64
CA LEU A 85 -1.65 -25.27 10.08
C LEU A 85 -0.37 -25.36 10.90
N ALA A 86 0.00 -26.57 11.35
CA ALA A 86 1.25 -26.78 12.07
C ALA A 86 2.04 -27.94 11.46
N HIS A 87 3.36 -27.83 11.56
CA HIS A 87 4.28 -28.91 11.21
C HIS A 87 5.42 -28.94 12.24
N LEU A 88 5.57 -30.08 12.88
CA LEU A 88 6.69 -30.41 13.76
C LEU A 88 7.64 -31.37 13.04
N LYS A 89 8.94 -31.09 13.08
CA LYS A 89 9.96 -31.93 12.44
C LYS A 89 9.85 -33.40 12.89
N GLY A 90 9.77 -34.30 11.93
CA GLY A 90 9.61 -35.74 12.21
C GLY A 90 8.18 -36.19 12.54
N HIS A 91 7.21 -35.29 12.58
CA HIS A 91 5.80 -35.57 12.86
C HIS A 91 4.90 -35.25 11.67
N ARG A 92 3.62 -35.69 11.77
CA ARG A 92 2.61 -35.38 10.76
C ARG A 92 2.25 -33.91 10.79
N LYS A 93 1.84 -33.40 9.64
CA LYS A 93 1.23 -32.09 9.52
C LYS A 93 -0.12 -32.08 10.22
N GLU A 94 -0.37 -31.03 11.00
CA GLU A 94 -1.64 -30.84 11.69
C GLU A 94 -2.41 -29.70 11.01
N ARG A 95 -3.72 -29.87 10.91
CA ARG A 95 -4.65 -28.89 10.38
C ARG A 95 -5.82 -28.77 11.34
N THR A 96 -6.14 -27.55 11.76
CA THR A 96 -7.27 -27.28 12.64
C THR A 96 -8.16 -26.23 12.00
N ASN A 97 -9.40 -26.60 11.70
CA ASN A 97 -10.46 -25.72 11.15
C ASN A 97 -10.15 -25.01 9.82
N CYS A 98 -9.02 -25.27 9.16
CA CYS A 98 -8.72 -24.67 7.87
C CYS A 98 -9.43 -25.42 6.73
N SER A 99 -9.98 -24.66 5.77
CA SER A 99 -10.52 -25.20 4.52
C SER A 99 -9.39 -25.79 3.66
N ASP A 100 -9.74 -26.64 2.68
CA ASP A 100 -8.75 -27.24 1.78
C ASP A 100 -8.06 -26.23 0.85
N ARG A 101 -8.66 -25.04 0.67
CA ARG A 101 -8.06 -23.93 -0.09
C ARG A 101 -6.85 -23.33 0.61
N ILE A 102 -6.78 -23.42 1.95
CA ILE A 102 -5.70 -22.89 2.78
C ILE A 102 -4.75 -24.03 3.11
N ASN A 103 -3.55 -23.99 2.58
CA ASN A 103 -2.58 -25.08 2.75
C ASN A 103 -1.14 -24.59 2.70
N TRP A 104 -0.20 -25.47 3.00
CA TRP A 104 1.21 -25.27 2.69
C TRP A 104 1.38 -25.18 1.18
N ARG A 105 2.16 -24.20 0.68
CA ARG A 105 2.50 -24.08 -0.74
C ARG A 105 3.24 -25.33 -1.24
N SER A 106 4.11 -25.87 -0.40
CA SER A 106 4.91 -27.06 -0.69
C SER A 106 5.10 -27.90 0.58
N ARG A 107 6.20 -28.64 0.67
CA ARG A 107 6.56 -29.38 1.88
C ARG A 107 7.14 -28.44 2.92
N PRO A 108 6.56 -28.33 4.13
CA PRO A 108 6.98 -27.34 5.15
C PRO A 108 8.41 -27.56 5.67
N GLU A 109 9.02 -28.71 5.42
CA GLU A 109 10.43 -28.96 5.73
C GLU A 109 11.38 -28.07 4.90
N TRP A 110 10.95 -27.65 3.72
CA TRP A 110 11.74 -26.88 2.78
C TRP A 110 11.15 -25.50 2.47
N ASP A 111 9.82 -25.41 2.51
CA ASP A 111 9.09 -24.21 2.17
C ASP A 111 7.92 -24.03 3.15
N GLN A 112 8.11 -23.14 4.10
CA GLN A 112 7.13 -22.85 5.14
C GLN A 112 6.03 -21.90 4.69
N ALA A 113 5.96 -21.57 3.39
CA ALA A 113 4.97 -20.65 2.85
C ALA A 113 3.54 -21.21 2.93
N LEU A 114 2.61 -20.31 3.26
CA LEU A 114 1.17 -20.54 3.16
C LEU A 114 0.69 -20.17 1.77
N GLU A 115 -0.18 -20.98 1.20
CA GLU A 115 -0.94 -20.70 -0.02
C GLU A 115 -2.43 -20.71 0.28
N ILE A 116 -3.13 -19.68 -0.17
CA ILE A 116 -4.58 -19.61 -0.18
C ILE A 116 -5.01 -19.60 -1.64
N ARG A 117 -5.76 -20.63 -2.06
CA ARG A 117 -6.27 -20.75 -3.42
C ARG A 117 -7.67 -20.17 -3.50
N GLN A 118 -7.99 -19.53 -4.65
CA GLN A 118 -9.30 -18.94 -4.88
C GLN A 118 -9.70 -18.02 -3.71
N VAL A 119 -8.88 -17.03 -3.45
CA VAL A 119 -9.07 -16.05 -2.36
C VAL A 119 -10.48 -15.48 -2.44
N GLY A 120 -11.21 -15.55 -1.34
CA GLY A 120 -12.54 -14.97 -1.16
C GLY A 120 -12.53 -13.79 -0.19
N MET A 121 -13.60 -13.01 -0.16
CA MET A 121 -13.77 -11.91 0.80
C MET A 121 -13.66 -12.37 2.26
N ALA A 122 -14.07 -13.62 2.53
CA ALA A 122 -13.97 -14.23 3.86
C ALA A 122 -12.52 -14.52 4.31
N ASP A 123 -11.57 -14.54 3.37
CA ASP A 123 -10.16 -14.79 3.68
C ASP A 123 -9.42 -13.50 4.09
N GLU A 124 -10.03 -12.31 3.93
CA GLU A 124 -9.47 -11.05 4.41
C GLU A 124 -9.24 -11.09 5.92
N GLY A 125 -8.05 -10.70 6.38
CA GLY A 125 -7.74 -10.74 7.80
C GLY A 125 -6.26 -10.85 8.13
N ASN A 126 -5.97 -11.33 9.34
CA ASN A 126 -4.61 -11.40 9.87
C ASN A 126 -4.06 -12.83 9.84
N TYR A 127 -2.81 -12.93 9.44
CA TYR A 127 -2.08 -14.18 9.31
C TYR A 127 -0.75 -14.06 10.03
N THR A 128 -0.41 -15.05 10.84
CA THR A 128 0.87 -15.07 11.56
C THR A 128 1.58 -16.38 11.29
N CYS A 129 2.80 -16.30 10.76
CA CYS A 129 3.71 -17.42 10.77
C CYS A 129 4.59 -17.37 12.02
N GLU A 130 4.64 -18.46 12.73
CA GLU A 130 5.56 -18.71 13.83
C GLU A 130 6.52 -19.83 13.45
N VAL A 131 7.81 -19.58 13.57
CA VAL A 131 8.86 -20.56 13.27
C VAL A 131 9.75 -20.71 14.49
N VAL A 132 9.97 -21.95 14.91
CA VAL A 132 10.81 -22.29 16.05
C VAL A 132 12.01 -23.10 15.59
N ASN A 133 13.18 -22.71 16.03
CA ASN A 133 14.44 -23.49 15.93
C ASN A 133 15.23 -23.42 17.24
N PHE A 134 16.48 -23.89 17.23
CA PHE A 134 17.34 -23.83 18.43
C PHE A 134 17.76 -22.41 18.83
N ASP A 135 17.68 -21.44 17.90
CA ASP A 135 18.08 -20.05 18.12
C ASP A 135 16.94 -19.22 18.72
N GLY A 136 15.68 -19.72 18.64
CA GLY A 136 14.53 -19.03 19.21
C GLY A 136 13.24 -19.22 18.45
N ASN A 137 12.31 -18.28 18.69
CA ASN A 137 11.00 -18.22 18.07
C ASN A 137 10.90 -16.94 17.25
N PHE A 138 10.54 -17.07 15.97
CA PHE A 138 10.48 -15.98 15.00
C PHE A 138 9.06 -15.87 14.44
N HIS A 139 8.60 -14.62 14.20
CA HIS A 139 7.25 -14.33 13.75
C HIS A 139 7.26 -13.43 12.53
N HIS A 140 6.38 -13.72 11.55
CA HIS A 140 5.97 -12.79 10.52
C HIS A 140 4.46 -12.57 10.60
N HIS A 141 4.06 -11.31 10.59
CA HIS A 141 2.65 -10.91 10.63
C HIS A 141 2.26 -10.35 9.27
N TYR A 142 1.08 -10.75 8.80
CA TYR A 142 0.51 -10.32 7.54
C TYR A 142 -0.92 -9.85 7.73
N HIS A 143 -1.32 -8.88 6.93
CA HIS A 143 -2.72 -8.53 6.75
C HIS A 143 -3.06 -8.72 5.28
N LEU A 144 -3.97 -9.66 4.99
CA LEU A 144 -4.49 -9.91 3.65
C LEU A 144 -5.68 -8.99 3.40
N THR A 145 -5.60 -8.22 2.32
CA THR A 145 -6.70 -7.43 1.78
C THR A 145 -7.12 -8.01 0.44
N VAL A 146 -8.41 -8.28 0.30
CA VAL A 146 -8.97 -8.82 -0.94
C VAL A 146 -9.46 -7.68 -1.82
N LEU A 147 -8.95 -7.64 -3.06
CA LEU A 147 -9.30 -6.63 -4.04
C LEU A 147 -10.37 -7.18 -5.00
N VAL A 148 -11.38 -6.35 -5.27
CA VAL A 148 -12.44 -6.66 -6.23
C VAL A 148 -12.38 -5.62 -7.34
N SER A 149 -12.30 -6.09 -8.59
CA SER A 149 -12.29 -5.20 -9.75
C SER A 149 -13.58 -4.39 -9.85
N PRO A 150 -13.49 -3.10 -10.15
CA PRO A 150 -14.68 -2.27 -10.32
C PRO A 150 -15.51 -2.72 -11.51
N ARG A 151 -16.83 -2.53 -11.41
CA ARG A 151 -17.75 -2.62 -12.52
C ARG A 151 -17.94 -1.22 -13.07
N MET A 152 -17.52 -0.98 -14.31
CA MET A 152 -17.65 0.30 -14.98
C MET A 152 -18.93 0.36 -15.82
N ALA A 153 -19.74 1.41 -15.60
CA ALA A 153 -20.84 1.81 -16.47
C ALA A 153 -20.57 3.21 -17.05
N LEU A 154 -20.89 3.39 -18.33
CA LEU A 154 -20.81 4.67 -19.03
C LEU A 154 -22.09 4.85 -19.86
N TYR A 155 -22.86 5.91 -19.59
CA TYR A 155 -24.16 6.16 -20.21
C TYR A 155 -24.44 7.66 -20.32
N CYS A 156 -25.48 8.02 -21.05
CA CYS A 156 -26.00 9.38 -21.10
C CYS A 156 -27.18 9.51 -20.14
N ASP A 157 -27.20 10.57 -19.32
CA ASP A 157 -28.34 10.88 -18.45
C ASP A 157 -29.52 11.48 -19.28
N ASP A 158 -30.65 11.72 -18.61
CA ASP A 158 -31.86 12.26 -19.24
C ASP A 158 -31.68 13.67 -19.84
N HIS A 159 -30.60 14.35 -19.50
CA HIS A 159 -30.23 15.66 -20.03
C HIS A 159 -29.17 15.56 -21.13
N GLY A 160 -28.80 14.35 -21.56
CA GLY A 160 -27.77 14.11 -22.56
C GLY A 160 -26.33 14.30 -22.06
N ASN A 161 -26.09 14.35 -20.74
CA ASN A 161 -24.72 14.43 -20.22
C ASN A 161 -24.12 13.04 -20.05
N PRO A 162 -22.86 12.85 -20.45
CA PRO A 162 -22.13 11.61 -20.16
C PRO A 162 -21.95 11.40 -18.64
N VAL A 163 -22.28 10.20 -18.14
CA VAL A 163 -22.10 9.78 -16.76
C VAL A 163 -21.27 8.51 -16.73
N CYS A 164 -20.23 8.54 -15.93
CA CYS A 164 -19.37 7.41 -15.66
C CYS A 164 -19.51 6.96 -14.21
N GLU A 165 -19.75 5.68 -14.02
CA GLU A 165 -19.87 5.05 -12.70
C GLU A 165 -18.90 3.89 -12.58
N ALA A 166 -18.33 3.74 -11.38
CA ALA A 166 -17.49 2.62 -11.01
C ALA A 166 -17.91 2.08 -9.65
N GLU A 167 -18.51 0.89 -9.65
CA GLU A 167 -18.90 0.19 -8.43
C GLU A 167 -17.86 -0.87 -8.07
N THR A 168 -17.35 -0.83 -6.84
CA THR A 168 -16.39 -1.82 -6.32
C THR A 168 -16.55 -2.01 -4.83
N VAL A 169 -15.85 -2.99 -4.26
CA VAL A 169 -15.57 -3.10 -2.84
C VAL A 169 -14.30 -2.30 -2.56
N LYS A 170 -14.17 -1.70 -1.38
CA LYS A 170 -13.00 -0.88 -1.02
C LYS A 170 -11.66 -1.50 -1.46
N PRO A 171 -10.71 -0.67 -1.94
CA PRO A 171 -10.76 0.78 -2.04
C PRO A 171 -11.66 1.27 -3.16
N ALA A 172 -12.10 2.55 -3.11
CA ALA A 172 -12.86 3.18 -4.17
C ALA A 172 -12.02 3.30 -5.46
N ALA A 173 -12.66 3.23 -6.62
CA ALA A 173 -12.02 3.53 -7.90
C ALA A 173 -11.84 5.05 -8.06
N GLU A 174 -10.92 5.44 -8.92
CA GLU A 174 -10.74 6.83 -9.34
C GLU A 174 -11.25 7.00 -10.77
N ILE A 175 -11.92 8.13 -11.04
CA ILE A 175 -12.49 8.44 -12.36
C ILE A 175 -11.90 9.74 -12.88
N TRP A 176 -11.45 9.71 -14.15
CA TRP A 176 -11.01 10.88 -14.90
C TRP A 176 -11.69 10.95 -16.26
N TRP A 177 -11.64 12.14 -16.87
CA TRP A 177 -12.16 12.39 -18.20
C TRP A 177 -11.09 12.94 -19.16
N VAL A 178 -11.20 12.54 -20.42
CA VAL A 178 -10.46 13.14 -21.53
C VAL A 178 -11.46 13.54 -22.60
N PRO A 179 -11.53 14.86 -22.95
CA PRO A 179 -10.85 16.00 -22.32
C PRO A 179 -11.26 16.19 -20.85
N GLU A 180 -10.50 16.99 -20.11
CA GLU A 180 -10.74 17.21 -18.68
C GLU A 180 -12.14 17.74 -18.40
N SER A 181 -12.80 17.23 -17.36
CA SER A 181 -14.13 17.65 -16.92
C SER A 181 -14.05 18.57 -15.71
N ASN A 182 -14.95 19.55 -15.66
CA ASN A 182 -15.09 20.46 -14.50
C ASN A 182 -15.77 19.82 -13.29
N SER A 183 -16.35 18.65 -13.45
CA SER A 183 -17.03 17.99 -12.36
C SER A 183 -16.05 17.17 -11.51
N THR A 184 -16.24 17.23 -10.19
CA THR A 184 -15.52 16.34 -9.25
C THR A 184 -16.28 15.03 -9.10
N PRO A 185 -15.60 13.87 -9.16
CA PRO A 185 -16.22 12.58 -8.85
C PRO A 185 -16.76 12.56 -7.41
N ARG A 186 -17.90 11.91 -7.22
CA ARG A 186 -18.54 11.68 -5.92
C ARG A 186 -18.51 10.20 -5.59
N ALA A 187 -18.12 9.85 -4.35
CA ALA A 187 -18.11 8.49 -3.85
C ALA A 187 -19.23 8.28 -2.83
N ASP A 188 -20.09 7.31 -3.08
CA ASP A 188 -21.18 6.90 -2.20
C ASP A 188 -20.90 5.48 -1.67
N SER A 189 -20.85 5.34 -0.35
CA SER A 189 -20.66 4.03 0.32
C SER A 189 -22.02 3.41 0.66
N HIS A 190 -22.16 2.11 0.41
CA HIS A 190 -23.37 1.35 0.62
C HIS A 190 -23.24 0.41 1.83
N ASP A 191 -24.38 0.04 2.45
CA ASP A 191 -24.43 -0.84 3.62
C ASP A 191 -23.92 -2.25 3.36
N ASN A 192 -23.95 -2.69 2.10
CA ASN A 192 -23.39 -3.98 1.66
C ASN A 192 -21.86 -3.98 1.54
N GLY A 193 -21.18 -2.85 1.86
CA GLY A 193 -19.75 -2.67 1.81
C GLY A 193 -19.20 -2.28 0.42
N THR A 194 -20.08 -2.09 -0.58
CA THR A 194 -19.66 -1.53 -1.88
C THR A 194 -19.51 -0.01 -1.81
N VAL A 195 -18.75 0.52 -2.75
CA VAL A 195 -18.57 1.95 -2.99
C VAL A 195 -18.82 2.22 -4.46
N THR A 196 -19.72 3.15 -4.77
CA THR A 196 -19.94 3.63 -6.13
C THR A 196 -19.35 5.01 -6.28
N VAL A 197 -18.44 5.16 -7.23
CA VAL A 197 -17.92 6.47 -7.65
C VAL A 197 -18.64 6.89 -8.91
N VAL A 198 -19.21 8.09 -8.90
CA VAL A 198 -19.97 8.66 -10.02
C VAL A 198 -19.34 9.97 -10.45
N SER A 199 -19.12 10.14 -11.74
CA SER A 199 -18.66 11.39 -12.34
C SER A 199 -19.48 11.73 -13.56
N ARG A 200 -20.01 12.97 -13.62
CA ARG A 200 -20.74 13.50 -14.76
C ARG A 200 -19.82 14.40 -15.55
N PHE A 201 -19.72 14.20 -16.85
CA PHE A 201 -18.90 15.04 -17.71
C PHE A 201 -19.52 16.42 -17.89
N THR A 202 -18.73 17.47 -17.66
CA THR A 202 -19.09 18.86 -17.96
C THR A 202 -17.94 19.52 -18.68
N ALA A 203 -18.15 19.90 -19.94
CA ALA A 203 -17.11 20.50 -20.79
C ALA A 203 -16.96 22.00 -20.56
N HIS A 204 -15.74 22.50 -20.68
CA HIS A 204 -15.47 23.95 -20.75
C HIS A 204 -15.73 24.56 -22.09
N SER A 205 -15.72 23.77 -23.16
CA SER A 205 -15.95 24.21 -24.55
C SER A 205 -16.44 23.05 -25.40
N THR A 206 -17.15 23.36 -26.46
CA THR A 206 -17.60 22.42 -27.49
C THR A 206 -16.41 21.92 -28.33
N SER A 207 -15.51 21.16 -27.79
CA SER A 207 -14.60 20.33 -28.56
C SER A 207 -15.46 19.22 -29.16
N GLY A 208 -15.49 19.07 -30.46
CA GLY A 208 -16.31 18.06 -31.16
C GLY A 208 -15.84 16.62 -30.93
N GLU A 209 -15.09 16.35 -29.84
CA GLU A 209 -14.59 15.05 -29.48
C GLU A 209 -15.51 14.40 -28.45
N ASN A 210 -15.73 13.10 -28.62
CA ASN A 210 -16.50 12.31 -27.67
C ASN A 210 -15.72 12.18 -26.33
N PRO A 211 -16.35 12.50 -25.18
CA PRO A 211 -15.70 12.37 -23.90
C PRO A 211 -15.37 10.90 -23.60
N THR A 212 -14.19 10.70 -23.05
CA THR A 212 -13.65 9.41 -22.68
C THR A 212 -13.50 9.35 -21.16
N CYS A 213 -14.18 8.41 -20.53
CA CYS A 213 -14.03 8.12 -19.11
C CYS A 213 -12.89 7.11 -18.90
N ILE A 214 -12.04 7.39 -17.93
CA ILE A 214 -10.97 6.52 -17.47
C ILE A 214 -11.25 6.15 -16.01
N VAL A 215 -11.41 4.86 -15.75
CA VAL A 215 -11.55 4.30 -14.40
C VAL A 215 -10.23 3.63 -14.02
N SER A 216 -9.64 4.06 -12.93
CA SER A 216 -8.42 3.45 -12.37
C SER A 216 -8.69 2.86 -10.99
N HIS A 217 -8.19 1.65 -10.81
CA HIS A 217 -8.25 0.90 -9.57
C HIS A 217 -7.03 -0.01 -9.47
N ALA A 218 -6.69 -0.48 -8.27
CA ALA A 218 -5.54 -1.37 -8.06
C ALA A 218 -5.59 -2.67 -8.89
N THR A 219 -6.78 -3.08 -9.34
CA THR A 219 -6.99 -4.32 -10.11
C THR A 219 -7.26 -4.09 -11.59
N LEU A 220 -7.63 -2.87 -12.00
CA LEU A 220 -8.13 -2.59 -13.35
C LEU A 220 -7.91 -1.13 -13.71
N ASN A 221 -7.46 -0.92 -14.97
CA ASN A 221 -7.57 0.36 -15.65
C ASN A 221 -8.46 0.15 -16.88
N GLU A 222 -9.63 0.79 -16.91
CA GLU A 222 -10.60 0.66 -18.01
C GLU A 222 -10.91 2.03 -18.59
N THR A 223 -11.04 2.08 -19.92
CA THR A 223 -11.30 3.32 -20.67
C THR A 223 -12.45 3.09 -21.62
N LYS A 224 -13.46 3.97 -21.57
CA LYS A 224 -14.61 3.95 -22.48
C LYS A 224 -14.95 5.35 -22.95
N SER A 225 -15.35 5.48 -24.21
CA SER A 225 -15.80 6.74 -24.82
C SER A 225 -17.29 6.65 -25.15
N ILE A 226 -18.00 7.78 -25.07
CA ILE A 226 -19.43 7.86 -25.39
C ILE A 226 -19.75 9.14 -26.16
N ALA A 227 -20.68 9.03 -27.10
CA ALA A 227 -21.32 10.16 -27.72
C ALA A 227 -22.74 10.29 -27.18
N CYS A 228 -23.05 11.39 -26.50
CA CYS A 228 -24.40 11.72 -26.08
C CYS A 228 -24.97 12.78 -27.06
N PHE A 229 -26.06 12.46 -27.66
CA PHE A 229 -26.79 13.39 -28.54
C PHE A 229 -27.97 13.94 -27.75
N PRO A 230 -28.22 15.26 -27.86
CA PRO A 230 -29.40 15.89 -27.27
C PRO A 230 -30.71 15.46 -27.93
#